data_cd01ae20b0bc49bfd490e9f687318419
#
_entry.id   cd01ae20b0bc49bfd490e9f687318419
#
_cell.length_a   1.000
_cell.length_b   1.000
_cell.length_c   1.000
_cell.angle_alpha   90.00
_cell.angle_beta   90.00
_cell.angle_gamma   90.00
#
_symmetry.space_group_name_H-M   'P 1'
#
loop_
_entity.id
_entity.type
_entity.pdbx_description
1 polymer ?
#
loop_
_entity_poly.entity_id
_entity_poly.type
_entity_poly.pdbx_seq_one_letter_code
_entity_poly.pdbx_strand_id
1 'polypeptide(L)'
;MNKIEKEMLGILHKLKEKGAIAVKAEFEAEGTRTEELLRLIELSRRASLDLGLKIGGCEAVRDLIEAKQFGVDYVIAPMLETSYAMQKYIDAKNKVFVLDEREDIDFLVNIETYTGLSNINEIIEIASKKNGIDGIVFGRVDFVGSQGLPLDSVCDDNVTDSCIEIANKCKKNNLDFVVGGGISNLSIEPLKKIKENHLSRFETRKIIFQASALNKEQIKEALLEAVHFELLWLLNKREFYSLIIGEDDKRLKMLNDRWKILKN
;
A
#
# COMPACT_ATOMS: atom_id res chain seq x y z
N MET A 1 -23.33 -7.07 2.94
CA MET A 1 -22.09 -7.82 3.20
C MET A 1 -22.38 -9.32 3.25
N ASN A 2 -21.61 -10.13 2.51
CA ASN A 2 -21.64 -11.57 2.58
C ASN A 2 -20.95 -12.09 3.86
N LYS A 3 -20.83 -13.43 4.03
CA LYS A 3 -20.21 -14.04 5.22
C LYS A 3 -18.72 -13.69 5.34
N ILE A 4 -17.96 -13.76 4.25
CA ILE A 4 -16.53 -13.45 4.20
C ILE A 4 -16.29 -11.97 4.56
N GLU A 5 -17.10 -11.06 4.01
CA GLU A 5 -17.00 -9.63 4.31
C GLU A 5 -17.29 -9.30 5.78
N LYS A 6 -18.26 -10.01 6.40
CA LYS A 6 -18.51 -9.84 7.85
C LYS A 6 -17.33 -10.33 8.69
N GLU A 7 -16.69 -11.42 8.28
CA GLU A 7 -15.48 -11.95 8.94
C GLU A 7 -14.31 -10.97 8.79
N MET A 8 -14.06 -10.45 7.57
CA MET A 8 -13.07 -9.41 7.32
C MET A 8 -13.30 -8.19 8.20
N LEU A 9 -14.55 -7.72 8.32
CA LEU A 9 -14.87 -6.58 9.18
C LEU A 9 -14.54 -6.86 10.65
N GLY A 10 -14.85 -8.08 11.14
CA GLY A 10 -14.49 -8.50 12.51
C GLY A 10 -12.98 -8.49 12.74
N ILE A 11 -12.18 -8.91 11.73
CA ILE A 11 -10.72 -8.85 11.79
C ILE A 11 -10.24 -7.40 11.82
N LEU A 12 -10.80 -6.51 10.99
CA LEU A 12 -10.39 -5.09 10.97
C LEU A 12 -10.63 -4.40 12.30
N HIS A 13 -11.74 -4.70 13.00
CA HIS A 13 -11.96 -4.17 14.35
C HIS A 13 -10.89 -4.62 15.34
N LYS A 14 -10.51 -5.90 15.34
CA LYS A 14 -9.43 -6.42 16.18
C LYS A 14 -8.08 -5.80 15.84
N LEU A 15 -7.78 -5.68 14.54
CA LEU A 15 -6.55 -5.05 14.06
C LEU A 15 -6.44 -3.60 14.51
N LYS A 16 -7.54 -2.84 14.47
CA LYS A 16 -7.58 -1.47 14.99
C LYS A 16 -7.18 -1.40 16.46
N GLU A 17 -7.70 -2.25 17.31
CA GLU A 17 -7.33 -2.33 18.74
C GLU A 17 -5.85 -2.65 18.93
N LYS A 18 -5.26 -3.42 17.99
CA LYS A 18 -3.86 -3.82 17.98
C LYS A 18 -2.93 -2.79 17.31
N GLY A 19 -3.47 -1.68 16.81
CA GLY A 19 -2.70 -0.54 16.29
C GLY A 19 -2.66 -0.41 14.77
N ALA A 20 -3.53 -1.12 14.04
CA ALA A 20 -3.79 -0.81 12.65
C ALA A 20 -4.52 0.53 12.55
N ILE A 21 -4.15 1.33 11.57
CA ILE A 21 -4.74 2.65 11.31
C ILE A 21 -5.42 2.74 9.95
N ALA A 22 -4.96 1.97 8.96
CA ALA A 22 -5.53 2.01 7.63
C ALA A 22 -5.53 0.65 6.95
N VAL A 23 -6.40 0.51 5.95
CA VAL A 23 -6.30 -0.52 4.91
C VAL A 23 -5.65 0.07 3.66
N LYS A 24 -5.05 -0.77 2.82
CA LYS A 24 -4.33 -0.34 1.62
C LYS A 24 -4.82 -1.08 0.38
N ALA A 25 -5.01 -0.33 -0.71
CA ALA A 25 -5.22 -0.83 -2.07
C ALA A 25 -4.07 -0.40 -2.99
N GLU A 26 -3.89 -1.10 -4.09
CA GLU A 26 -2.84 -0.82 -5.07
C GLU A 26 -3.40 -0.85 -6.48
N PHE A 27 -3.34 0.29 -7.19
CA PHE A 27 -3.62 0.34 -8.64
C PHE A 27 -2.47 -0.23 -9.45
N GLU A 28 -1.26 -0.09 -8.94
CA GLU A 28 -0.02 -0.54 -9.56
C GLU A 28 0.05 -2.08 -9.64
N ALA A 29 0.53 -2.75 -8.61
CA ALA A 29 0.85 -4.18 -8.67
C ALA A 29 -0.37 -5.10 -8.66
N GLU A 30 -1.49 -4.69 -8.02
CA GLU A 30 -2.70 -5.50 -7.94
C GLU A 30 -3.70 -5.22 -9.06
N GLY A 31 -3.56 -4.09 -9.76
CA GLY A 31 -4.54 -3.65 -10.74
C GLY A 31 -5.93 -3.54 -10.14
N THR A 32 -6.04 -3.06 -8.89
CA THR A 32 -7.31 -2.95 -8.16
C THR A 32 -8.35 -2.21 -9.00
N ARG A 33 -9.50 -2.81 -9.21
CA ARG A 33 -10.60 -2.23 -9.97
C ARG A 33 -11.50 -1.38 -9.07
N THR A 34 -12.26 -0.48 -9.68
CA THR A 34 -13.16 0.43 -8.95
C THR A 34 -14.14 -0.31 -8.04
N GLU A 35 -14.75 -1.40 -8.51
CA GLU A 35 -15.69 -2.20 -7.73
C GLU A 35 -15.02 -2.89 -6.52
N GLU A 36 -13.76 -3.30 -6.64
CA GLU A 36 -12.97 -3.84 -5.54
C GLU A 36 -12.65 -2.75 -4.53
N LEU A 37 -12.21 -1.58 -5.00
CA LEU A 37 -11.87 -0.45 -4.15
C LEU A 37 -13.10 0.05 -3.37
N LEU A 38 -14.27 0.17 -4.01
CA LEU A 38 -15.51 0.55 -3.34
C LEU A 38 -15.87 -0.41 -2.19
N ARG A 39 -15.62 -1.71 -2.36
CA ARG A 39 -15.84 -2.70 -1.31
C ARG A 39 -14.84 -2.53 -0.16
N LEU A 40 -13.58 -2.27 -0.46
CA LEU A 40 -12.55 -2.03 0.55
C LEU A 40 -12.84 -0.75 1.34
N ILE A 41 -13.30 0.32 0.67
CA ILE A 41 -13.74 1.57 1.30
C ILE A 41 -14.88 1.30 2.29
N GLU A 42 -15.89 0.50 1.91
CA GLU A 42 -17.00 0.17 2.83
C GLU A 42 -16.49 -0.52 4.09
N LEU A 43 -15.60 -1.52 3.94
CA LEU A 43 -15.01 -2.25 5.07
C LEU A 43 -14.17 -1.33 5.97
N SER A 44 -13.31 -0.50 5.37
CA SER A 44 -12.47 0.47 6.07
C SER A 44 -13.31 1.44 6.91
N ARG A 45 -14.27 2.10 6.29
CA ARG A 45 -15.13 3.09 6.96
C ARG A 45 -15.95 2.48 8.09
N ARG A 46 -16.47 1.25 7.90
CA ARG A 46 -17.20 0.53 8.96
C ARG A 46 -16.30 0.14 10.14
N ALA A 47 -15.03 -0.13 9.88
CA ALA A 47 -14.04 -0.39 10.92
C ALA A 47 -13.47 0.90 11.52
N SER A 48 -13.82 2.08 10.98
CA SER A 48 -13.23 3.38 11.31
C SER A 48 -11.70 3.35 11.16
N LEU A 49 -11.24 2.80 10.04
CA LEU A 49 -9.86 2.81 9.58
C LEU A 49 -9.74 3.71 8.36
N ASP A 50 -8.59 4.33 8.21
CA ASP A 50 -8.25 5.14 7.04
C ASP A 50 -8.02 4.25 5.79
N LEU A 51 -7.87 4.88 4.64
CA LEU A 51 -7.62 4.23 3.35
C LEU A 51 -6.34 4.73 2.71
N GLY A 52 -5.41 3.84 2.45
CA GLY A 52 -4.22 4.09 1.63
C GLY A 52 -4.42 3.58 0.21
N LEU A 53 -3.90 4.32 -0.77
CA LEU A 53 -3.91 3.93 -2.18
C LEU A 53 -2.54 4.11 -2.81
N LYS A 54 -1.94 3.00 -3.27
CA LYS A 54 -0.73 3.02 -4.09
C LYS A 54 -1.14 3.22 -5.56
N ILE A 55 -0.73 4.34 -6.14
CA ILE A 55 -1.06 4.73 -7.54
C ILE A 55 -0.11 4.07 -8.55
N GLY A 56 -0.42 4.15 -9.85
CA GLY A 56 0.33 3.46 -10.90
C GLY A 56 1.69 4.06 -11.26
N GLY A 57 2.06 5.22 -10.71
CA GLY A 57 3.34 5.86 -11.00
C GLY A 57 3.41 7.30 -10.53
N CYS A 58 4.59 7.91 -10.60
CA CYS A 58 4.82 9.28 -10.10
C CYS A 58 3.97 10.34 -10.83
N GLU A 59 3.58 10.14 -12.06
CA GLU A 59 2.76 11.07 -12.86
C GLU A 59 1.39 10.47 -13.24
N ALA A 60 0.86 9.54 -12.43
CA ALA A 60 -0.43 8.89 -12.65
C ALA A 60 -1.61 9.83 -12.31
N VAL A 61 -1.79 10.89 -13.09
CA VAL A 61 -2.81 11.94 -12.87
C VAL A 61 -4.22 11.36 -12.80
N ARG A 62 -4.54 10.34 -13.61
CA ARG A 62 -5.83 9.66 -13.56
C ARG A 62 -6.07 9.04 -12.18
N ASP A 63 -5.09 8.32 -11.65
CA ASP A 63 -5.20 7.65 -10.37
C ASP A 63 -5.30 8.66 -9.22
N LEU A 64 -4.60 9.81 -9.33
CA LEU A 64 -4.74 10.91 -8.37
C LEU A 64 -6.16 11.50 -8.37
N ILE A 65 -6.79 11.65 -9.54
CA ILE A 65 -8.20 12.10 -9.65
C ILE A 65 -9.13 11.06 -9.02
N GLU A 66 -8.93 9.77 -9.27
CA GLU A 66 -9.71 8.70 -8.66
C GLU A 66 -9.48 8.66 -7.13
N ALA A 67 -8.24 8.79 -6.66
CA ALA A 67 -7.92 8.89 -5.23
C ALA A 67 -8.69 10.02 -4.54
N LYS A 68 -8.72 11.20 -5.15
CA LYS A 68 -9.51 12.34 -4.67
C LYS A 68 -11.00 12.03 -4.59
N GLN A 69 -11.58 11.38 -5.63
CA GLN A 69 -13.00 11.02 -5.65
C GLN A 69 -13.37 10.00 -4.56
N PHE A 70 -12.48 9.07 -4.27
CA PHE A 70 -12.69 8.04 -3.26
C PHE A 70 -12.45 8.54 -1.82
N GLY A 71 -11.82 9.70 -1.66
CA GLY A 71 -11.51 10.25 -0.35
C GLY A 71 -10.53 9.36 0.39
N VAL A 72 -9.35 9.15 -0.21
CA VAL A 72 -8.26 8.39 0.43
C VAL A 72 -7.48 9.28 1.39
N ASP A 73 -6.93 8.70 2.44
CA ASP A 73 -6.17 9.41 3.48
C ASP A 73 -4.66 9.35 3.21
N TYR A 74 -4.20 8.32 2.47
CA TYR A 74 -2.79 8.15 2.10
C TYR A 74 -2.68 7.88 0.59
N VAL A 75 -1.88 8.67 -0.12
CA VAL A 75 -1.55 8.45 -1.54
C VAL A 75 -0.07 8.09 -1.64
N ILE A 76 0.25 6.94 -2.25
CA ILE A 76 1.61 6.43 -2.33
C ILE A 76 2.02 6.28 -3.80
N ALA A 77 3.05 6.98 -4.26
CA ALA A 77 3.60 6.79 -5.59
C ALA A 77 4.73 5.75 -5.57
N PRO A 78 4.69 4.71 -6.44
CA PRO A 78 5.69 3.65 -6.49
C PRO A 78 6.98 4.06 -7.19
N MET A 79 8.04 3.26 -7.02
CA MET A 79 9.25 3.22 -7.85
C MET A 79 9.89 4.59 -8.10
N LEU A 80 10.01 5.42 -7.05
CA LEU A 80 10.61 6.73 -7.20
C LEU A 80 12.13 6.66 -7.07
N GLU A 81 12.84 6.94 -8.16
CA GLU A 81 14.29 6.71 -8.26
C GLU A 81 15.12 7.97 -8.48
N THR A 82 14.50 9.08 -8.86
CA THR A 82 15.23 10.32 -9.17
C THR A 82 14.56 11.56 -8.62
N SER A 83 15.34 12.62 -8.40
CA SER A 83 14.82 13.95 -8.04
C SER A 83 13.86 14.51 -9.09
N TYR A 84 14.08 14.20 -10.37
CA TYR A 84 13.14 14.60 -11.44
C TYR A 84 11.79 13.89 -11.31
N ALA A 85 11.77 12.58 -11.05
CA ALA A 85 10.51 11.85 -10.81
C ALA A 85 9.78 12.38 -9.55
N MET A 86 10.51 12.77 -8.50
CA MET A 86 9.95 13.42 -7.32
C MET A 86 9.27 14.75 -7.68
N GLN A 87 9.93 15.61 -8.47
CA GLN A 87 9.33 16.87 -8.92
C GLN A 87 8.06 16.63 -9.74
N LYS A 88 8.07 15.62 -10.64
CA LYS A 88 6.89 15.25 -11.45
C LYS A 88 5.72 14.79 -10.59
N TYR A 89 5.98 14.01 -9.53
CA TYR A 89 4.94 13.61 -8.58
C TYR A 89 4.35 14.81 -7.83
N ILE A 90 5.20 15.70 -7.33
CA ILE A 90 4.76 16.92 -6.64
C ILE A 90 3.91 17.79 -7.56
N ASP A 91 4.32 17.97 -8.82
CA ASP A 91 3.59 18.76 -9.80
C ASP A 91 2.22 18.13 -10.12
N ALA A 92 2.17 16.82 -10.31
CA ALA A 92 0.93 16.07 -10.57
C ALA A 92 -0.04 16.17 -9.36
N LYS A 93 0.48 15.94 -8.15
CA LYS A 93 -0.26 16.10 -6.90
C LYS A 93 -0.83 17.52 -6.76
N ASN A 94 0.01 18.54 -6.94
CA ASN A 94 -0.38 19.94 -6.78
C ASN A 94 -1.36 20.41 -7.85
N LYS A 95 -1.40 19.75 -9.01
CA LYS A 95 -2.37 20.00 -10.07
C LYS A 95 -3.76 19.44 -9.73
N VAL A 96 -3.82 18.28 -9.06
CA VAL A 96 -5.09 17.57 -8.80
C VAL A 96 -5.72 18.02 -7.49
N PHE A 97 -4.91 18.25 -6.44
CA PHE A 97 -5.39 18.60 -5.11
C PHE A 97 -5.12 20.07 -4.83
N VAL A 98 -6.14 20.81 -4.42
CA VAL A 98 -6.00 22.19 -3.94
C VAL A 98 -5.42 22.24 -2.50
N LEU A 99 -5.02 23.42 -2.03
CA LEU A 99 -4.24 23.53 -0.78
C LEU A 99 -4.94 22.94 0.45
N ASP A 100 -6.21 23.25 0.64
CA ASP A 100 -7.03 22.76 1.74
C ASP A 100 -7.23 21.24 1.72
N GLU A 101 -7.41 20.64 0.53
CA GLU A 101 -7.52 19.19 0.38
C GLU A 101 -6.22 18.46 0.75
N ARG A 102 -5.06 19.10 0.58
CA ARG A 102 -3.76 18.51 0.89
C ARG A 102 -3.44 18.46 2.38
N GLU A 103 -4.16 19.20 3.20
CA GLU A 103 -3.99 19.19 4.66
C GLU A 103 -4.59 17.91 5.28
N ASP A 104 -5.54 17.28 4.60
CA ASP A 104 -6.23 16.07 5.07
C ASP A 104 -5.67 14.76 4.50
N ILE A 105 -4.64 14.82 3.64
CA ILE A 105 -4.11 13.66 2.91
C ILE A 105 -2.59 13.61 3.04
N ASP A 106 -2.04 12.47 3.46
CA ASP A 106 -0.60 12.22 3.43
C ASP A 106 -0.17 11.72 2.04
N PHE A 107 0.72 12.46 1.39
CA PHE A 107 1.34 12.09 0.13
C PHE A 107 2.71 11.47 0.35
N LEU A 108 2.85 10.21 -0.03
CA LEU A 108 4.03 9.39 0.21
C LEU A 108 4.63 8.91 -1.12
N VAL A 109 5.89 8.51 -1.08
CA VAL A 109 6.55 7.87 -2.22
C VAL A 109 7.30 6.62 -1.77
N ASN A 110 7.35 5.61 -2.62
CA ASN A 110 8.18 4.43 -2.39
C ASN A 110 9.60 4.63 -2.91
N ILE A 111 10.57 4.50 -2.01
CA ILE A 111 11.97 4.21 -2.32
C ILE A 111 12.14 2.70 -2.14
N GLU A 112 12.24 2.00 -3.25
CA GLU A 112 12.18 0.53 -3.23
C GLU A 112 13.17 -0.13 -4.20
N THR A 113 14.21 0.64 -4.62
CA THR A 113 15.30 0.13 -5.45
C THR A 113 16.65 0.66 -4.96
N TYR A 114 17.72 -0.04 -5.32
CA TYR A 114 19.09 0.43 -5.04
C TYR A 114 19.36 1.79 -5.72
N THR A 115 18.82 2.02 -6.91
CA THR A 115 18.91 3.32 -7.62
C THR A 115 18.24 4.43 -6.81
N GLY A 116 17.04 4.20 -6.30
CA GLY A 116 16.33 5.16 -5.44
C GLY A 116 17.12 5.49 -4.16
N LEU A 117 17.70 4.47 -3.50
CA LEU A 117 18.56 4.67 -2.34
C LEU A 117 19.81 5.49 -2.70
N SER A 118 20.46 5.20 -3.83
CA SER A 118 21.67 5.91 -4.25
C SER A 118 21.40 7.41 -4.48
N ASN A 119 20.19 7.77 -4.92
CA ASN A 119 19.77 9.14 -5.20
C ASN A 119 19.01 9.80 -4.02
N ILE A 120 18.97 9.15 -2.85
CA ILE A 120 18.08 9.55 -1.74
C ILE A 120 18.30 10.99 -1.27
N ASN A 121 19.51 11.51 -1.33
CA ASN A 121 19.80 12.88 -0.88
C ASN A 121 19.11 13.92 -1.77
N GLU A 122 19.21 13.77 -3.07
CA GLU A 122 18.55 14.67 -4.04
C GLU A 122 17.03 14.53 -4.00
N ILE A 123 16.54 13.30 -3.80
CA ILE A 123 15.11 13.02 -3.66
C ILE A 123 14.55 13.73 -2.43
N ILE A 124 15.20 13.61 -1.26
CA ILE A 124 14.74 14.25 -0.01
C ILE A 124 14.82 15.76 -0.10
N GLU A 125 15.84 16.32 -0.77
CA GLU A 125 15.94 17.77 -0.97
C GLU A 125 14.72 18.31 -1.72
N ILE A 126 14.20 17.61 -2.71
CA ILE A 126 12.98 18.01 -3.43
C ILE A 126 11.73 17.70 -2.60
N ALA A 127 11.69 16.54 -1.96
CA ALA A 127 10.57 16.06 -1.15
C ALA A 127 10.18 17.02 -0.01
N SER A 128 11.18 17.58 0.67
CA SER A 128 11.02 18.45 1.85
C SER A 128 10.75 19.91 1.55
N LYS A 129 10.66 20.31 0.27
CA LYS A 129 10.31 21.69 -0.10
C LYS A 129 8.87 22.02 0.29
N LYS A 130 8.57 23.32 0.39
CA LYS A 130 7.21 23.80 0.62
C LYS A 130 6.25 23.20 -0.44
N ASN A 131 5.14 22.63 -0.01
CA ASN A 131 4.20 21.87 -0.82
C ASN A 131 4.80 20.58 -1.43
N GLY A 132 5.85 20.06 -0.84
CA GLY A 132 6.47 18.79 -1.19
C GLY A 132 5.58 17.58 -0.85
N ILE A 133 6.13 16.60 -0.15
CA ILE A 133 5.40 15.41 0.30
C ILE A 133 5.53 15.23 1.81
N ASP A 134 4.76 14.29 2.37
CA ASP A 134 4.64 14.08 3.80
C ASP A 134 5.57 12.96 4.31
N GLY A 135 5.97 12.02 3.44
CA GLY A 135 6.84 10.95 3.89
C GLY A 135 7.33 10.01 2.79
N ILE A 136 8.21 9.10 3.22
CA ILE A 136 8.83 8.07 2.40
C ILE A 136 8.46 6.69 2.92
N VAL A 137 8.05 5.81 2.02
CA VAL A 137 7.87 4.38 2.26
C VAL A 137 9.09 3.64 1.72
N PHE A 138 9.73 2.79 2.52
CA PHE A 138 10.79 1.91 2.05
C PHE A 138 10.24 0.51 1.75
N GLY A 139 10.22 0.13 0.47
CA GLY A 139 9.72 -1.14 -0.03
C GLY A 139 10.81 -2.21 -0.05
N ARG A 140 10.94 -3.03 1.00
CA ARG A 140 12.06 -3.98 1.16
C ARG A 140 12.08 -5.11 0.13
N VAL A 141 10.91 -5.58 -0.33
CA VAL A 141 10.81 -6.69 -1.32
C VAL A 141 11.43 -6.28 -2.65
N ASP A 142 11.00 -5.14 -3.20
CA ASP A 142 11.53 -4.63 -4.45
C ASP A 142 12.99 -4.16 -4.30
N PHE A 143 13.35 -3.66 -3.11
CA PHE A 143 14.73 -3.27 -2.81
C PHE A 143 15.70 -4.44 -2.91
N VAL A 144 15.41 -5.59 -2.29
CA VAL A 144 16.26 -6.79 -2.41
C VAL A 144 16.20 -7.36 -3.82
N GLY A 145 15.01 -7.35 -4.46
CA GLY A 145 14.83 -7.77 -5.86
C GLY A 145 15.68 -6.94 -6.83
N SER A 146 15.76 -5.61 -6.64
CA SER A 146 16.57 -4.72 -7.48
C SER A 146 18.08 -5.01 -7.43
N GLN A 147 18.53 -5.72 -6.42
CA GLN A 147 19.92 -6.16 -6.23
C GLN A 147 20.11 -7.65 -6.61
N GLY A 148 19.08 -8.33 -7.11
CA GLY A 148 19.13 -9.76 -7.41
C GLY A 148 19.25 -10.64 -6.17
N LEU A 149 18.90 -10.14 -4.98
CA LEU A 149 18.93 -10.89 -3.73
C LEU A 149 17.64 -11.70 -3.55
N PRO A 150 17.69 -12.83 -2.82
CA PRO A 150 16.50 -13.63 -2.54
C PRO A 150 15.55 -12.91 -1.57
N LEU A 151 14.26 -13.29 -1.61
CA LEU A 151 13.20 -12.65 -0.82
C LEU A 151 13.40 -12.73 0.69
N ASP A 152 14.04 -13.76 1.20
CA ASP A 152 14.33 -13.94 2.63
C ASP A 152 15.37 -12.91 3.16
N SER A 153 16.12 -12.26 2.28
CA SER A 153 17.04 -11.17 2.64
C SER A 153 16.38 -9.88 3.11
N VAL A 154 15.06 -9.76 3.06
CA VAL A 154 14.34 -8.53 3.50
C VAL A 154 14.57 -8.16 4.97
N CYS A 155 15.01 -9.08 5.80
CA CYS A 155 15.31 -8.86 7.21
C CYS A 155 16.82 -8.82 7.53
N ASP A 156 17.68 -8.88 6.53
CA ASP A 156 19.13 -8.82 6.72
C ASP A 156 19.58 -7.47 7.29
N ASP A 157 20.71 -7.48 7.98
CA ASP A 157 21.23 -6.26 8.63
C ASP A 157 21.51 -5.15 7.62
N ASN A 158 22.03 -5.46 6.42
CA ASN A 158 22.29 -4.48 5.36
C ASN A 158 21.01 -3.76 4.87
N VAL A 159 19.88 -4.47 4.80
CA VAL A 159 18.59 -3.89 4.46
C VAL A 159 18.06 -3.03 5.61
N THR A 160 18.24 -3.50 6.84
CA THR A 160 17.89 -2.76 8.05
C THR A 160 18.72 -1.47 8.16
N ASP A 161 20.00 -1.51 7.87
CA ASP A 161 20.91 -0.34 7.88
C ASP A 161 20.50 0.67 6.80
N SER A 162 20.11 0.22 5.60
CA SER A 162 19.56 1.08 4.56
C SER A 162 18.26 1.78 5.01
N CYS A 163 17.38 1.05 5.70
CA CYS A 163 16.18 1.65 6.33
C CYS A 163 16.56 2.73 7.36
N ILE A 164 17.55 2.45 8.23
CA ILE A 164 18.01 3.40 9.26
C ILE A 164 18.64 4.64 8.63
N GLU A 165 19.39 4.49 7.55
CA GLU A 165 19.94 5.62 6.80
C GLU A 165 18.84 6.58 6.34
N ILE A 166 17.81 6.05 5.66
CA ILE A 166 16.68 6.85 5.17
C ILE A 166 15.87 7.42 6.34
N ALA A 167 15.61 6.62 7.38
CA ALA A 167 14.90 7.06 8.58
C ALA A 167 15.54 8.31 9.20
N ASN A 168 16.86 8.32 9.34
CA ASN A 168 17.60 9.46 9.87
C ASN A 168 17.50 10.71 8.97
N LYS A 169 17.48 10.53 7.64
CA LYS A 169 17.31 11.61 6.69
C LYS A 169 15.88 12.17 6.73
N CYS A 170 14.87 11.30 6.80
CA CYS A 170 13.46 11.69 6.96
C CYS A 170 13.27 12.50 8.24
N LYS A 171 13.80 12.03 9.38
CA LYS A 171 13.73 12.73 10.66
C LYS A 171 14.30 14.14 10.59
N LYS A 172 15.45 14.32 9.95
CA LYS A 172 16.10 15.62 9.80
C LYS A 172 15.30 16.60 8.94
N ASN A 173 14.46 16.10 8.05
CA ASN A 173 13.67 16.87 7.10
C ASN A 173 12.17 16.91 7.42
N ASN A 174 11.78 16.47 8.62
CA ASN A 174 10.38 16.40 9.07
C ASN A 174 9.46 15.61 8.13
N LEU A 175 9.98 14.55 7.54
CA LEU A 175 9.23 13.61 6.73
C LEU A 175 8.90 12.36 7.55
N ASP A 176 7.71 11.81 7.36
CA ASP A 176 7.36 10.49 7.87
C ASP A 176 8.22 9.40 7.22
N PHE A 177 8.52 8.37 7.99
CA PHE A 177 9.18 7.19 7.46
C PHE A 177 8.34 5.94 7.71
N VAL A 178 8.08 5.20 6.64
CA VAL A 178 7.24 3.99 6.63
C VAL A 178 8.06 2.83 6.08
N VAL A 179 7.91 1.64 6.65
CA VAL A 179 8.58 0.43 6.14
C VAL A 179 7.54 -0.59 5.70
N GLY A 180 7.65 -1.03 4.44
CA GLY A 180 6.83 -2.06 3.83
C GLY A 180 7.64 -3.22 3.26
N GLY A 181 6.94 -4.17 2.64
CA GLY A 181 7.54 -5.31 1.95
C GLY A 181 7.99 -6.44 2.90
N GLY A 182 7.37 -7.63 2.75
CA GLY A 182 7.75 -8.83 3.48
C GLY A 182 7.59 -8.74 5.01
N ILE A 183 6.63 -7.94 5.50
CA ILE A 183 6.39 -7.81 6.94
C ILE A 183 5.84 -9.12 7.51
N SER A 184 6.58 -9.67 8.47
CA SER A 184 6.27 -10.92 9.18
C SER A 184 6.75 -10.86 10.62
N ASN A 185 6.60 -11.95 11.37
CA ASN A 185 7.14 -12.04 12.73
C ASN A 185 8.67 -11.84 12.78
N LEU A 186 9.39 -12.21 11.71
CA LEU A 186 10.85 -11.99 11.61
C LEU A 186 11.20 -10.51 11.46
N SER A 187 10.27 -9.69 11.00
CA SER A 187 10.47 -8.26 10.80
C SER A 187 10.38 -7.45 12.10
N ILE A 188 9.87 -8.03 13.20
CA ILE A 188 9.58 -7.27 14.43
C ILE A 188 10.85 -6.66 15.02
N GLU A 189 11.93 -7.43 15.16
CA GLU A 189 13.19 -6.93 15.73
C GLU A 189 13.90 -5.92 14.80
N PRO A 190 14.05 -6.15 13.47
CA PRO A 190 14.49 -5.11 12.55
C PRO A 190 13.66 -3.82 12.63
N LEU A 191 12.33 -3.92 12.65
CA LEU A 191 11.46 -2.73 12.75
C LEU A 191 11.63 -1.97 14.08
N LYS A 192 11.88 -2.66 15.19
CA LYS A 192 12.19 -2.01 16.47
C LYS A 192 13.51 -1.24 16.40
N LYS A 193 14.56 -1.83 15.80
CA LYS A 193 15.85 -1.14 15.57
C LYS A 193 15.66 0.13 14.73
N ILE A 194 14.87 0.05 13.65
CA ILE A 194 14.56 1.20 12.81
C ILE A 194 13.81 2.27 13.61
N LYS A 195 12.82 1.85 14.42
CA LYS A 195 12.00 2.74 15.24
C LYS A 195 12.81 3.55 16.27
N GLU A 196 13.90 3.02 16.80
CA GLU A 196 14.81 3.74 17.70
C GLU A 196 15.39 5.00 17.03
N ASN A 197 15.49 5.02 15.71
CA ASN A 197 15.95 6.16 14.92
C ASN A 197 14.78 7.05 14.50
N HIS A 198 13.90 6.52 13.64
CA HIS A 198 12.66 7.16 13.19
C HIS A 198 11.81 6.15 12.41
N LEU A 199 10.60 5.91 12.89
CA LEU A 199 9.60 5.11 12.17
C LEU A 199 8.20 5.61 12.57
N SER A 200 7.44 6.08 11.61
CA SER A 200 6.07 6.54 11.83
C SER A 200 5.08 5.37 11.72
N ARG A 201 5.24 4.57 10.68
CA ARG A 201 4.33 3.47 10.31
C ARG A 201 5.10 2.29 9.74
N PHE A 202 4.47 1.12 9.73
CA PHE A 202 4.89 -0.02 8.93
C PHE A 202 3.67 -0.69 8.30
N GLU A 203 3.85 -1.38 7.18
CA GLU A 203 2.71 -1.88 6.42
C GLU A 203 2.93 -3.29 5.87
N THR A 204 1.91 -4.13 6.03
CA THR A 204 1.73 -5.34 5.23
C THR A 204 1.15 -4.95 3.87
N ARG A 205 0.85 -5.93 3.01
CA ARG A 205 0.23 -5.62 1.72
C ARG A 205 -1.11 -4.87 1.86
N LYS A 206 -1.92 -5.20 2.88
CA LYS A 206 -3.28 -4.67 3.03
C LYS A 206 -3.50 -3.81 4.27
N ILE A 207 -2.63 -3.85 5.25
CA ILE A 207 -2.83 -3.17 6.55
C ILE A 207 -1.63 -2.28 6.87
N ILE A 208 -1.94 -1.02 7.23
CA ILE A 208 -0.96 -0.05 7.74
C ILE A 208 -1.09 0.03 9.25
N PHE A 209 0.03 -0.08 9.95
CA PHE A 209 0.12 0.00 11.41
C PHE A 209 0.91 1.23 11.84
N GLN A 210 0.52 1.83 12.96
CA GLN A 210 1.38 2.77 13.66
C GLN A 210 2.62 2.07 14.20
N ALA A 211 3.77 2.74 14.19
CA ALA A 211 5.00 2.17 14.75
C ALA A 211 4.90 1.81 16.25
N SER A 212 4.00 2.46 17.00
CA SER A 212 3.71 2.13 18.39
C SER A 212 3.15 0.71 18.59
N ALA A 213 2.53 0.12 17.56
CA ALA A 213 2.03 -1.25 17.59
C ALA A 213 3.14 -2.29 17.85
N LEU A 214 4.40 -1.99 17.46
CA LEU A 214 5.55 -2.85 17.75
C LEU A 214 5.83 -3.08 19.25
N ASN A 215 5.31 -2.21 20.11
CA ASN A 215 5.46 -2.33 21.56
C ASN A 215 4.32 -3.14 22.20
N LYS A 216 3.28 -3.50 21.46
CA LYS A 216 2.15 -4.27 21.98
C LYS A 216 2.52 -5.75 22.04
N GLU A 217 2.12 -6.44 23.11
CA GLU A 217 2.33 -7.89 23.27
C GLU A 217 1.68 -8.69 22.11
N GLN A 218 0.56 -8.18 21.60
CA GLN A 218 -0.24 -8.83 20.54
C GLN A 218 0.26 -8.56 19.11
N ILE A 219 1.45 -7.96 18.93
CA ILE A 219 1.94 -7.62 17.59
C ILE A 219 2.04 -8.85 16.66
N LYS A 220 2.48 -10.00 17.17
CA LYS A 220 2.56 -11.24 16.39
C LYS A 220 1.18 -11.72 15.92
N GLU A 221 0.19 -11.62 16.79
CA GLU A 221 -1.19 -11.95 16.47
C GLU A 221 -1.78 -10.96 15.44
N ALA A 222 -1.49 -9.67 15.60
CA ALA A 222 -1.92 -8.65 14.64
C ALA A 222 -1.37 -8.91 13.23
N LEU A 223 -0.10 -9.29 13.11
CA LEU A 223 0.48 -9.65 11.82
C LEU A 223 -0.17 -10.89 11.20
N LEU A 224 -0.50 -11.90 12.01
CA LEU A 224 -1.22 -13.08 11.55
C LEU A 224 -2.64 -12.73 11.07
N GLU A 225 -3.37 -11.89 11.82
CA GLU A 225 -4.69 -11.40 11.42
C GLU A 225 -4.64 -10.55 10.13
N ALA A 226 -3.58 -9.76 9.92
CA ALA A 226 -3.39 -9.01 8.70
C ALA A 226 -3.21 -9.92 7.47
N VAL A 227 -2.47 -11.03 7.61
CA VAL A 227 -2.36 -12.06 6.56
C VAL A 227 -3.70 -12.75 6.32
N HIS A 228 -4.45 -13.06 7.39
CA HIS A 228 -5.78 -13.66 7.28
C HIS A 228 -6.78 -12.73 6.57
N PHE A 229 -6.74 -11.43 6.87
CA PHE A 229 -7.53 -10.43 6.15
C PHE A 229 -7.22 -10.44 4.65
N GLU A 230 -5.96 -10.44 4.27
CA GLU A 230 -5.54 -10.51 2.85
C GLU A 230 -6.02 -11.78 2.16
N LEU A 231 -5.93 -12.94 2.83
CA LEU A 231 -6.44 -14.20 2.33
C LEU A 231 -7.96 -14.14 2.07
N LEU A 232 -8.73 -13.65 3.03
CA LEU A 232 -10.17 -13.49 2.89
C LEU A 232 -10.52 -12.49 1.79
N TRP A 233 -9.75 -11.41 1.65
CA TRP A 233 -9.89 -10.45 0.56
C TRP A 233 -9.77 -11.12 -0.82
N LEU A 234 -8.73 -11.92 -1.02
CA LEU A 234 -8.53 -12.65 -2.28
C LEU A 234 -9.63 -13.70 -2.53
N LEU A 235 -10.08 -14.40 -1.50
CA LEU A 235 -11.20 -15.36 -1.61
C LEU A 235 -12.50 -14.64 -2.00
N ASN A 236 -12.82 -13.52 -1.35
CA ASN A 236 -14.01 -12.72 -1.67
C ASN A 236 -13.97 -12.18 -3.10
N LYS A 237 -12.82 -11.68 -3.53
CA LYS A 237 -12.57 -11.23 -4.90
C LYS A 237 -12.78 -12.36 -5.91
N ARG A 238 -12.21 -13.53 -5.66
CA ARG A 238 -12.37 -14.72 -6.51
C ARG A 238 -13.83 -15.16 -6.62
N GLU A 239 -14.56 -15.16 -5.50
CA GLU A 239 -15.99 -15.52 -5.48
C GLU A 239 -16.80 -14.55 -6.35
N PHE A 240 -16.59 -13.26 -6.20
CA PHE A 240 -17.26 -12.21 -6.99
C PHE A 240 -17.06 -12.41 -8.50
N TYR A 241 -15.83 -12.57 -8.96
CA TYR A 241 -15.55 -12.77 -10.39
C TYR A 241 -15.99 -14.15 -10.91
N SER A 242 -16.05 -15.18 -10.06
CA SER A 242 -16.57 -16.49 -10.44
C SER A 242 -18.05 -16.45 -10.79
N LEU A 243 -18.85 -15.58 -10.17
CA LEU A 243 -20.27 -15.38 -10.51
C LEU A 243 -20.42 -14.82 -11.92
N ILE A 244 -19.63 -13.83 -12.29
CA ILE A 244 -19.64 -13.19 -13.60
C ILE A 244 -19.25 -14.20 -14.68
N ILE A 245 -18.14 -14.93 -14.47
CA ILE A 245 -17.69 -15.98 -15.39
C ILE A 245 -18.74 -17.09 -15.55
N GLY A 246 -19.38 -17.50 -14.46
CA GLY A 246 -20.39 -18.56 -14.51
C GLY A 246 -21.66 -18.17 -15.33
N GLU A 247 -22.02 -16.89 -15.41
CA GLU A 247 -23.08 -16.42 -16.31
C GLU A 247 -22.64 -16.48 -17.79
N ASP A 248 -21.40 -16.09 -18.07
CA ASP A 248 -20.84 -16.15 -19.42
C ASP A 248 -20.73 -17.58 -19.91
N ASP A 249 -20.33 -18.55 -19.09
CA ASP A 249 -20.22 -19.96 -19.44
C ASP A 249 -21.58 -20.55 -19.88
N LYS A 250 -22.66 -20.22 -19.16
CA LYS A 250 -24.03 -20.64 -19.54
C LYS A 250 -24.42 -20.08 -20.90
N ARG A 251 -24.13 -18.79 -21.12
CA ARG A 251 -24.47 -18.10 -22.35
C ARG A 251 -23.63 -18.60 -23.52
N LEU A 252 -22.35 -18.84 -23.34
CA LEU A 252 -21.44 -19.42 -24.31
C LEU A 252 -21.93 -20.80 -24.77
N LYS A 253 -22.32 -21.66 -23.84
CA LYS A 253 -22.88 -22.98 -24.15
C LYS A 253 -24.12 -22.88 -25.03
N MET A 254 -25.09 -22.05 -24.62
CA MET A 254 -26.31 -21.81 -25.38
C MET A 254 -26.02 -21.28 -26.80
N LEU A 255 -25.10 -20.33 -26.94
CA LEU A 255 -24.75 -19.74 -28.24
C LEU A 255 -23.99 -20.72 -29.13
N ASN A 256 -23.10 -21.53 -28.58
CA ASN A 256 -22.42 -22.60 -29.34
C ASN A 256 -23.39 -23.65 -29.88
N ASP A 257 -24.37 -24.07 -29.07
CA ASP A 257 -25.38 -25.00 -29.52
C ASP A 257 -26.24 -24.40 -30.63
N ARG A 258 -26.66 -23.14 -30.48
CA ARG A 258 -27.40 -22.40 -31.51
C ARG A 258 -26.59 -22.23 -32.80
N TRP A 259 -25.29 -21.87 -32.67
CA TRP A 259 -24.40 -21.73 -33.80
C TRP A 259 -24.25 -23.02 -34.62
N LYS A 260 -24.11 -24.16 -33.95
CA LYS A 260 -24.03 -25.47 -34.61
C LYS A 260 -25.29 -25.80 -35.40
N ILE A 261 -26.48 -25.47 -34.86
CA ILE A 261 -27.75 -25.67 -35.55
C ILE A 261 -27.87 -24.79 -36.80
N LEU A 262 -27.44 -23.53 -36.71
CA LEU A 262 -27.57 -22.57 -37.81
C LEU A 262 -26.52 -22.77 -38.92
N LYS A 263 -25.44 -23.51 -38.65
CA LYS A 263 -24.36 -23.78 -39.61
C LYS A 263 -24.66 -25.00 -40.49
N ASN A 264 -25.57 -25.86 -40.07
CA ASN A 264 -26.06 -27.00 -40.85
C ASN A 264 -27.29 -26.63 -41.66
#